data_fd277ab08d5a161362e5ce54fe3f6397
#
_entry.id   fd277ab08d5a161362e5ce54fe3f6397
#
_cell.length_a   1.000
_cell.length_b   1.000
_cell.length_c   1.000
_cell.angle_alpha   90.00
_cell.angle_beta   90.00
_cell.angle_gamma   90.00
#
_symmetry.space_group_name_H-M   'P 1'
#
loop_
_entity.id
_entity.type
_entity.pdbx_description
1 polymer ?
#
loop_
_entity_poly.entity_id
_entity_poly.type
_entity_poly.pdbx_seq_one_letter_code
_entity_poly.pdbx_strand_id
1 'polypeptide(L)'
;MTEIVAIRAREVLDSRGNPTVEADVILESGAMGRAIVPSGASTGEHEAVELRDGDKSHYMGKGVLQAVANVETVIAPELEGMDASNQRLIDQSMIALDGTPNKGKLGANAILAVSMACTRAVAQTLEIPLYRYLGGINACVLPTPMLNVLNGGAHADSNVDFQEFMIMPVGAERFSEALRWAAETFHTLKGVLKKKGYNTAVGDEGGFAPSLKSNAEAIELILEAIEAAGYKPGEQIAIALDPASSEFYDTEKKKYVFKKGDKSELSSEDMVRFYDNWVRQYPIVSLEDGLAEDDWEGWRILTDKLGSKIQLVGDDIFCTNLKLLQRGIDEGVANSILIKLNQIGSVTETLEAIELGRRYGYTSVMSHRSGETEDTFIADLAVATGVGQIKTGSVSRTDRIAKYNQLLRIEEELGSGAVYLGLEGLNYGE
;
A
#
# COMPACT_ATOMS: atom_id res chain seq x y z
N MET A 1 14.09 20.70 -23.29
CA MET A 1 14.69 19.42 -22.90
C MET A 1 13.70 18.49 -22.18
N THR A 2 12.71 19.06 -21.48
CA THR A 2 11.66 18.31 -20.75
C THR A 2 10.31 18.30 -21.48
N GLU A 3 10.27 18.77 -22.72
CA GLU A 3 9.08 18.69 -23.58
C GLU A 3 8.80 17.23 -23.98
N ILE A 4 7.53 16.82 -23.89
CA ILE A 4 7.07 15.49 -24.27
C ILE A 4 7.02 15.38 -25.80
N VAL A 5 7.76 14.44 -26.38
CA VAL A 5 7.78 14.20 -27.82
C VAL A 5 7.03 12.96 -28.26
N ALA A 6 6.82 12.00 -27.33
CA ALA A 6 5.98 10.83 -27.58
C ALA A 6 5.54 10.17 -26.28
N ILE A 7 4.35 9.59 -26.29
CA ILE A 7 3.83 8.71 -25.25
C ILE A 7 3.38 7.40 -25.93
N ARG A 8 3.77 6.28 -25.36
CA ARG A 8 3.39 4.94 -25.82
C ARG A 8 2.85 4.14 -24.65
N ALA A 9 1.91 3.26 -24.90
CA ALA A 9 1.40 2.36 -23.89
C ALA A 9 1.30 0.93 -24.43
N ARG A 10 1.25 -0.02 -23.50
CA ARG A 10 1.04 -1.43 -23.80
C ARG A 10 0.39 -2.16 -22.66
N GLU A 11 -0.19 -3.29 -22.97
CA GLU A 11 -0.67 -4.27 -22.00
C GLU A 11 0.50 -5.16 -21.58
N VAL A 12 0.74 -5.28 -20.27
CA VAL A 12 1.72 -6.19 -19.65
C VAL A 12 1.05 -7.01 -18.56
N LEU A 13 1.74 -7.96 -17.95
CA LEU A 13 1.16 -8.80 -16.90
C LEU A 13 1.57 -8.35 -15.50
N ASP A 14 0.62 -8.37 -14.57
CA ASP A 14 0.85 -8.22 -13.15
C ASP A 14 1.33 -9.54 -12.48
N SER A 15 1.63 -9.51 -11.19
CA SER A 15 2.12 -10.64 -10.40
C SER A 15 1.13 -11.81 -10.29
N ARG A 16 -0.14 -11.61 -10.67
CA ARG A 16 -1.19 -12.63 -10.73
C ARG A 16 -1.42 -13.15 -12.15
N GLY A 17 -0.67 -12.64 -13.14
CA GLY A 17 -0.85 -12.96 -14.55
C GLY A 17 -2.07 -12.30 -15.18
N ASN A 18 -2.63 -11.25 -14.55
CA ASN A 18 -3.67 -10.42 -15.16
C ASN A 18 -3.02 -9.25 -15.91
N PRO A 19 -3.63 -8.78 -17.02
CA PRO A 19 -3.11 -7.63 -17.75
C PRO A 19 -3.22 -6.33 -16.94
N THR A 20 -2.26 -5.45 -17.15
CA THR A 20 -2.22 -4.09 -16.64
C THR A 20 -1.55 -3.14 -17.63
N VAL A 21 -1.62 -1.83 -17.37
CA VAL A 21 -1.09 -0.78 -18.26
C VAL A 21 0.35 -0.46 -17.91
N GLU A 22 1.22 -0.47 -18.93
CA GLU A 22 2.54 0.12 -18.91
C GLU A 22 2.59 1.31 -19.87
N ALA A 23 3.16 2.45 -19.46
CA ALA A 23 3.38 3.62 -20.31
C ALA A 23 4.84 4.02 -20.36
N ASP A 24 5.29 4.48 -21.55
CA ASP A 24 6.56 5.12 -21.79
C ASP A 24 6.31 6.58 -22.16
N VAL A 25 6.98 7.52 -21.49
CA VAL A 25 7.01 8.94 -21.86
C VAL A 25 8.42 9.28 -22.32
N ILE A 26 8.54 9.81 -23.53
CA ILE A 26 9.81 10.17 -24.16
C ILE A 26 9.88 11.70 -24.27
N LEU A 27 11.00 12.26 -23.81
CA LEU A 27 11.25 13.70 -23.81
C LEU A 27 12.20 14.11 -24.96
N GLU A 28 12.18 15.39 -25.30
CA GLU A 28 13.07 15.99 -26.32
C GLU A 28 14.55 15.71 -26.01
N SER A 29 14.94 15.60 -24.75
CA SER A 29 16.29 15.19 -24.34
C SER A 29 16.69 13.78 -24.77
N GLY A 30 15.74 12.95 -25.20
CA GLY A 30 15.91 11.53 -25.44
C GLY A 30 15.73 10.67 -24.17
N ALA A 31 15.54 11.26 -23.00
CA ALA A 31 15.21 10.53 -21.79
C ALA A 31 13.83 9.88 -21.89
N MET A 32 13.70 8.68 -21.31
CA MET A 32 12.44 7.90 -21.31
C MET A 32 12.09 7.48 -19.90
N GLY A 33 10.93 7.86 -19.43
CA GLY A 33 10.34 7.31 -18.20
C GLY A 33 9.37 6.19 -18.54
N ARG A 34 9.43 5.08 -17.80
CA ARG A 34 8.51 3.94 -17.90
C ARG A 34 7.83 3.71 -16.58
N ALA A 35 6.55 3.40 -16.59
CA ALA A 35 5.82 3.03 -15.38
C ALA A 35 4.76 1.97 -15.66
N ILE A 36 4.56 1.07 -14.68
CA ILE A 36 3.55 0.01 -14.71
C ILE A 36 2.61 0.22 -13.53
N VAL A 37 1.30 0.16 -13.77
CA VAL A 37 0.29 0.39 -12.74
C VAL A 37 -0.08 -0.92 -12.04
N PRO A 38 -0.12 -0.97 -10.70
CA PRO A 38 -0.61 -2.13 -9.95
C PRO A 38 -2.14 -2.22 -9.99
N SER A 39 -2.68 -3.38 -9.57
CA SER A 39 -4.12 -3.70 -9.59
C SER A 39 -4.58 -4.31 -8.26
N GLY A 40 -5.72 -3.88 -7.72
CA GLY A 40 -6.29 -4.47 -6.50
C GLY A 40 -7.01 -5.79 -6.74
N ALA A 41 -7.16 -6.62 -5.68
CA ALA A 41 -8.08 -7.77 -5.65
C ALA A 41 -9.41 -7.38 -5.01
N SER A 42 -9.37 -6.74 -3.84
CA SER A 42 -10.46 -5.99 -3.22
C SER A 42 -10.33 -4.52 -3.61
N THR A 43 -11.43 -3.83 -3.81
CA THR A 43 -11.45 -2.41 -4.15
C THR A 43 -12.50 -1.72 -3.28
N GLY A 44 -12.12 -0.63 -2.59
CA GLY A 44 -13.06 0.23 -1.89
C GLY A 44 -14.06 0.86 -2.87
N GLU A 45 -15.28 1.11 -2.43
CA GLU A 45 -16.36 1.64 -3.28
C GLU A 45 -15.99 3.00 -3.91
N HIS A 46 -15.12 3.75 -3.26
CA HIS A 46 -14.75 5.11 -3.65
C HIS A 46 -13.41 5.20 -4.43
N GLU A 47 -12.82 4.09 -4.81
CA GLU A 47 -11.60 4.08 -5.63
C GLU A 47 -11.85 4.64 -7.04
N ALA A 48 -10.84 5.27 -7.62
CA ALA A 48 -10.85 5.63 -9.02
C ALA A 48 -10.90 4.37 -9.91
N VAL A 49 -11.54 4.50 -11.07
CA VAL A 49 -11.88 3.35 -11.93
C VAL A 49 -10.64 2.77 -12.60
N GLU A 50 -10.32 1.53 -12.32
CA GLU A 50 -9.43 0.71 -13.15
C GLU A 50 -10.22 0.25 -14.38
N LEU A 51 -9.91 0.84 -15.54
CA LEU A 51 -10.64 0.54 -16.77
C LEU A 51 -10.24 -0.83 -17.30
N ARG A 52 -11.23 -1.73 -17.42
CA ARG A 52 -11.13 -3.09 -17.98
C ARG A 52 -12.02 -3.24 -19.19
N ASP A 53 -11.57 -4.01 -20.20
CA ASP A 53 -12.27 -4.14 -21.48
C ASP A 53 -13.60 -4.88 -21.36
N GLY A 54 -13.74 -5.81 -20.39
CA GLY A 54 -14.93 -6.64 -20.23
C GLY A 54 -15.13 -7.70 -21.31
N ASP A 55 -14.26 -7.76 -22.33
CA ASP A 55 -14.30 -8.76 -23.39
C ASP A 55 -13.81 -10.13 -22.88
N LYS A 56 -14.73 -11.03 -22.66
CA LYS A 56 -14.44 -12.38 -22.14
C LYS A 56 -13.54 -13.22 -23.06
N SER A 57 -13.39 -12.86 -24.33
CA SER A 57 -12.51 -13.55 -25.28
C SER A 57 -11.03 -13.14 -25.10
N HIS A 58 -10.76 -12.01 -24.39
CA HIS A 58 -9.44 -11.49 -24.12
C HIS A 58 -9.20 -11.43 -22.62
N TYR A 59 -8.26 -12.23 -22.09
CA TYR A 59 -7.97 -12.36 -20.66
C TYR A 59 -9.22 -12.51 -19.77
N MET A 60 -10.23 -13.24 -20.23
CA MET A 60 -11.48 -13.50 -19.49
C MET A 60 -12.21 -12.20 -19.04
N GLY A 61 -12.09 -11.12 -19.82
CA GLY A 61 -12.68 -9.82 -19.54
C GLY A 61 -11.78 -8.85 -18.77
N LYS A 62 -10.58 -9.27 -18.40
CA LYS A 62 -9.63 -8.45 -17.62
C LYS A 62 -8.66 -7.64 -18.48
N GLY A 63 -8.77 -7.68 -19.81
CA GLY A 63 -7.94 -6.90 -20.73
C GLY A 63 -7.96 -5.41 -20.44
N VAL A 64 -6.92 -4.67 -20.83
CA VAL A 64 -6.77 -3.23 -20.64
C VAL A 64 -6.47 -2.49 -21.96
N LEU A 65 -6.79 -3.09 -23.09
CA LEU A 65 -6.53 -2.49 -24.41
C LEU A 65 -7.26 -1.16 -24.62
N GLN A 66 -8.45 -0.97 -24.03
CA GLN A 66 -9.15 0.30 -24.06
C GLN A 66 -8.39 1.38 -23.30
N ALA A 67 -7.85 1.06 -22.12
CA ALA A 67 -7.00 1.99 -21.38
C ALA A 67 -5.70 2.33 -22.15
N VAL A 68 -5.07 1.33 -22.77
CA VAL A 68 -3.92 1.52 -23.66
C VAL A 68 -4.28 2.45 -24.84
N ALA A 69 -5.39 2.19 -25.53
CA ALA A 69 -5.87 3.03 -26.62
C ALA A 69 -6.15 4.47 -26.15
N ASN A 70 -6.73 4.65 -24.95
CA ASN A 70 -6.95 5.98 -24.36
C ASN A 70 -5.64 6.74 -24.13
N VAL A 71 -4.57 6.04 -23.69
CA VAL A 71 -3.24 6.67 -23.58
C VAL A 71 -2.74 7.13 -24.97
N GLU A 72 -2.78 6.25 -25.98
CA GLU A 72 -2.16 6.54 -27.27
C GLU A 72 -2.96 7.51 -28.15
N THR A 73 -4.31 7.46 -28.08
CA THR A 73 -5.16 8.22 -29.00
C THR A 73 -5.82 9.44 -28.38
N VAL A 74 -5.84 9.56 -27.05
CA VAL A 74 -6.50 10.68 -26.34
C VAL A 74 -5.51 11.44 -25.47
N ILE A 75 -4.76 10.76 -24.60
CA ILE A 75 -3.84 11.41 -23.66
C ILE A 75 -2.58 11.89 -24.39
N ALA A 76 -1.94 11.05 -25.21
CA ALA A 76 -0.70 11.41 -25.89
C ALA A 76 -0.84 12.65 -26.77
N PRO A 77 -1.85 12.79 -27.66
CA PRO A 77 -2.01 14.00 -28.48
C PRO A 77 -2.24 15.28 -27.68
N GLU A 78 -2.83 15.19 -26.47
CA GLU A 78 -3.05 16.34 -25.59
C GLU A 78 -1.77 16.78 -24.88
N LEU A 79 -0.90 15.84 -24.51
CA LEU A 79 0.28 16.12 -23.71
C LEU A 79 1.55 16.35 -24.55
N GLU A 80 1.59 15.90 -25.79
CA GLU A 80 2.72 16.16 -26.71
C GLU A 80 2.95 17.66 -26.88
N GLY A 81 4.20 18.10 -26.74
CA GLY A 81 4.59 19.52 -26.72
C GLY A 81 4.53 20.16 -25.32
N MET A 82 3.94 19.53 -24.33
CA MET A 82 3.92 20.05 -22.95
C MET A 82 5.25 19.78 -22.24
N ASP A 83 5.57 20.63 -21.27
CA ASP A 83 6.71 20.44 -20.37
C ASP A 83 6.39 19.46 -19.26
N ALA A 84 6.96 18.26 -19.31
CA ALA A 84 6.76 17.20 -18.31
C ALA A 84 7.23 17.59 -16.91
N SER A 85 8.09 18.59 -16.75
CA SER A 85 8.53 19.07 -15.42
C SER A 85 7.41 19.78 -14.64
N ASN A 86 6.35 20.20 -15.33
CA ASN A 86 5.14 20.73 -14.68
C ASN A 86 4.14 19.62 -14.39
N GLN A 87 4.53 18.69 -13.50
CA GLN A 87 3.73 17.51 -13.16
C GLN A 87 2.27 17.83 -12.82
N ARG A 88 2.05 18.91 -12.05
CA ARG A 88 0.70 19.33 -11.67
C ARG A 88 -0.16 19.68 -12.91
N LEU A 89 0.40 20.37 -13.88
CA LEU A 89 -0.32 20.71 -15.11
C LEU A 89 -0.60 19.45 -15.95
N ILE A 90 0.37 18.56 -16.07
CA ILE A 90 0.22 17.27 -16.77
C ILE A 90 -0.95 16.47 -16.17
N ASP A 91 -0.95 16.28 -14.86
CA ASP A 91 -2.00 15.50 -14.17
C ASP A 91 -3.37 16.19 -14.28
N GLN A 92 -3.44 17.51 -14.09
CA GLN A 92 -4.68 18.28 -14.23
C GLN A 92 -5.23 18.24 -15.66
N SER A 93 -4.38 18.27 -16.69
CA SER A 93 -4.82 18.13 -18.09
C SER A 93 -5.47 16.77 -18.33
N MET A 94 -4.86 15.68 -17.84
CA MET A 94 -5.43 14.34 -17.97
C MET A 94 -6.76 14.19 -17.19
N ILE A 95 -6.84 14.73 -15.98
CA ILE A 95 -8.06 14.72 -15.16
C ILE A 95 -9.18 15.51 -15.85
N ALA A 96 -8.88 16.68 -16.40
CA ALA A 96 -9.84 17.52 -17.15
C ALA A 96 -10.31 16.83 -18.45
N LEU A 97 -9.43 16.11 -19.11
CA LEU A 97 -9.72 15.34 -20.33
C LEU A 97 -10.65 14.15 -20.06
N ASP A 98 -10.49 13.49 -18.91
CA ASP A 98 -11.42 12.49 -18.41
C ASP A 98 -12.78 13.11 -18.06
N GLY A 99 -12.79 14.14 -17.26
CA GLY A 99 -13.98 14.94 -16.90
C GLY A 99 -14.98 14.20 -16.00
N THR A 100 -14.68 12.99 -15.51
CA THR A 100 -15.53 12.25 -14.56
C THR A 100 -14.96 12.30 -13.14
N PRO A 101 -15.81 12.19 -12.10
CA PRO A 101 -15.34 12.29 -10.70
C PRO A 101 -14.33 11.20 -10.28
N ASN A 102 -14.41 10.03 -10.92
CA ASN A 102 -13.64 8.82 -10.57
C ASN A 102 -12.76 8.31 -11.71
N LYS A 103 -12.43 9.17 -12.71
CA LYS A 103 -11.61 8.82 -13.87
C LYS A 103 -12.15 7.64 -14.70
N GLY A 104 -13.48 7.51 -14.74
CA GLY A 104 -14.17 6.37 -15.37
C GLY A 104 -14.15 6.38 -16.90
N LYS A 105 -13.85 7.53 -17.54
CA LYS A 105 -13.85 7.64 -19.01
C LYS A 105 -12.53 7.16 -19.62
N LEU A 106 -11.40 7.63 -19.12
CA LEU A 106 -10.07 7.25 -19.61
C LEU A 106 -9.48 6.06 -18.86
N GLY A 107 -9.84 5.92 -17.60
CA GLY A 107 -9.29 4.96 -16.66
C GLY A 107 -8.19 5.56 -15.78
N ALA A 108 -8.29 5.36 -14.46
CA ALA A 108 -7.25 5.77 -13.54
C ALA A 108 -5.92 5.05 -13.81
N ASN A 109 -5.96 3.83 -14.30
CA ASN A 109 -4.78 3.07 -14.72
C ASN A 109 -4.07 3.73 -15.92
N ALA A 110 -4.80 4.25 -16.92
CA ALA A 110 -4.23 4.98 -18.04
C ALA A 110 -3.57 6.29 -17.57
N ILE A 111 -4.28 7.07 -16.77
CA ILE A 111 -3.81 8.37 -16.25
C ILE A 111 -2.58 8.18 -15.36
N LEU A 112 -2.61 7.23 -14.41
CA LEU A 112 -1.51 7.00 -13.49
C LEU A 112 -0.25 6.49 -14.19
N ALA A 113 -0.37 5.61 -15.19
CA ALA A 113 0.78 5.12 -15.94
C ALA A 113 1.57 6.28 -16.56
N VAL A 114 0.87 7.22 -17.20
CA VAL A 114 1.49 8.41 -17.81
C VAL A 114 2.02 9.36 -16.73
N SER A 115 1.26 9.60 -15.66
CA SER A 115 1.67 10.47 -14.55
C SER A 115 3.00 10.02 -13.93
N MET A 116 3.14 8.74 -13.59
CA MET A 116 4.39 8.19 -13.06
C MET A 116 5.53 8.18 -14.08
N ALA A 117 5.22 7.87 -15.34
CA ALA A 117 6.23 7.86 -16.40
C ALA A 117 6.82 9.26 -16.65
N CYS A 118 6.00 10.32 -16.59
CA CYS A 118 6.47 11.71 -16.68
C CYS A 118 7.51 12.05 -15.61
N THR A 119 7.23 11.72 -14.33
CA THR A 119 8.18 11.99 -13.23
C THR A 119 9.52 11.30 -13.46
N ARG A 120 9.51 10.07 -13.93
CA ARG A 120 10.73 9.30 -14.23
C ARG A 120 11.51 9.88 -15.39
N ALA A 121 10.82 10.28 -16.46
CA ALA A 121 11.46 10.89 -17.62
C ALA A 121 12.19 12.18 -17.25
N VAL A 122 11.56 13.01 -16.43
CA VAL A 122 12.17 14.26 -15.95
C VAL A 122 13.35 13.98 -15.03
N ALA A 123 13.21 13.08 -14.05
CA ALA A 123 14.30 12.69 -13.17
C ALA A 123 15.53 12.21 -13.97
N GLN A 124 15.30 11.39 -15.01
CA GLN A 124 16.35 10.93 -15.92
C GLN A 124 16.98 12.07 -16.72
N THR A 125 16.16 13.01 -17.21
CA THR A 125 16.68 14.20 -17.93
C THR A 125 17.59 15.04 -17.06
N LEU A 126 17.26 15.15 -15.76
CA LEU A 126 18.03 15.91 -14.79
C LEU A 126 19.22 15.13 -14.19
N GLU A 127 19.36 13.86 -14.55
CA GLU A 127 20.38 12.94 -14.02
C GLU A 127 20.36 12.84 -12.47
N ILE A 128 19.17 12.90 -11.87
CA ILE A 128 18.99 12.76 -10.41
C ILE A 128 18.07 11.57 -10.10
N PRO A 129 18.29 10.87 -8.99
CA PRO A 129 17.41 9.79 -8.56
C PRO A 129 15.97 10.25 -8.39
N LEU A 130 15.01 9.34 -8.66
CA LEU A 130 13.58 9.67 -8.61
C LEU A 130 13.15 10.17 -7.23
N TYR A 131 13.61 9.54 -6.15
CA TYR A 131 13.26 9.97 -4.78
C TYR A 131 13.76 11.41 -4.49
N ARG A 132 14.91 11.83 -5.05
CA ARG A 132 15.42 13.20 -4.90
C ARG A 132 14.68 14.18 -5.79
N TYR A 133 14.29 13.78 -6.99
CA TYR A 133 13.48 14.63 -7.87
C TYR A 133 12.15 14.98 -7.20
N LEU A 134 11.46 13.98 -6.64
CA LEU A 134 10.15 14.17 -6.00
C LEU A 134 10.22 14.83 -4.61
N GLY A 135 11.24 14.49 -3.81
CA GLY A 135 11.32 14.89 -2.40
C GLY A 135 12.34 15.99 -2.08
N GLY A 136 13.17 16.36 -3.06
CA GLY A 136 14.19 17.39 -2.88
C GLY A 136 15.34 16.95 -1.95
N ILE A 137 16.00 17.94 -1.34
CA ILE A 137 17.23 17.71 -0.54
C ILE A 137 16.97 16.98 0.78
N ASN A 138 15.74 16.98 1.28
CA ASN A 138 15.37 16.34 2.55
C ASN A 138 14.87 14.90 2.39
N ALA A 139 14.89 14.34 1.17
CA ALA A 139 14.50 12.96 0.92
C ALA A 139 15.57 11.99 1.44
N CYS A 140 15.51 11.68 2.74
CA CYS A 140 16.51 10.84 3.43
C CYS A 140 15.89 9.83 4.42
N VAL A 141 14.57 9.84 4.62
CA VAL A 141 13.90 8.94 5.56
C VAL A 141 13.55 7.63 4.87
N LEU A 142 14.20 6.54 5.28
CA LEU A 142 13.89 5.18 4.87
C LEU A 142 12.64 4.71 5.64
N PRO A 143 11.64 4.14 4.96
CA PRO A 143 10.41 3.73 5.62
C PRO A 143 10.59 2.45 6.44
N THR A 144 9.93 2.37 7.60
CA THR A 144 9.78 1.13 8.37
C THR A 144 8.89 0.16 7.59
N PRO A 145 9.39 -1.04 7.25
CA PRO A 145 8.59 -1.99 6.48
C PRO A 145 7.56 -2.70 7.36
N MET A 146 6.33 -2.76 6.86
CA MET A 146 5.22 -3.57 7.37
C MET A 146 5.11 -4.82 6.49
N LEU A 147 5.69 -5.94 6.95
CA LEU A 147 5.85 -7.13 6.12
C LEU A 147 4.74 -8.14 6.43
N ASN A 148 3.87 -8.38 5.47
CA ASN A 148 2.83 -9.40 5.59
C ASN A 148 3.44 -10.82 5.60
N VAL A 149 3.48 -11.47 6.77
CA VAL A 149 4.12 -12.78 6.94
C VAL A 149 3.13 -13.94 7.04
N LEU A 150 1.87 -13.66 7.45
CA LEU A 150 0.76 -14.62 7.45
C LEU A 150 -0.48 -13.99 6.83
N ASN A 151 -1.10 -14.73 5.91
CA ASN A 151 -2.33 -14.33 5.22
C ASN A 151 -3.52 -15.15 5.70
N GLY A 152 -4.65 -14.49 5.80
CA GLY A 152 -5.98 -15.08 5.98
C GLY A 152 -7.01 -14.35 5.13
N GLY A 153 -8.24 -14.22 5.60
CA GLY A 153 -9.30 -13.47 4.93
C GLY A 153 -9.45 -13.83 3.46
N ALA A 154 -9.59 -12.82 2.61
CA ALA A 154 -9.67 -12.97 1.15
C ALA A 154 -8.33 -13.36 0.49
N HIS A 155 -7.20 -13.14 1.17
CA HIS A 155 -5.85 -13.39 0.64
C HIS A 155 -5.39 -14.86 0.78
N ALA A 156 -6.18 -15.73 1.45
CA ALA A 156 -5.85 -17.13 1.65
C ALA A 156 -7.08 -18.02 1.76
N ASP A 157 -6.98 -19.23 1.23
CA ASP A 157 -7.93 -20.30 1.53
C ASP A 157 -7.61 -20.92 2.90
N SER A 158 -7.99 -20.21 3.96
CA SER A 158 -7.68 -20.53 5.36
C SER A 158 -8.89 -20.34 6.27
N ASN A 159 -8.79 -20.78 7.54
CA ASN A 159 -9.84 -20.63 8.56
C ASN A 159 -9.68 -19.35 9.40
N VAL A 160 -8.85 -18.41 8.95
CA VAL A 160 -8.55 -17.14 9.62
C VAL A 160 -9.35 -16.03 8.94
N ASP A 161 -10.10 -15.24 9.73
CA ASP A 161 -10.93 -14.15 9.18
C ASP A 161 -10.13 -12.92 8.83
N PHE A 162 -9.11 -12.57 9.62
CA PHE A 162 -8.24 -11.41 9.35
C PHE A 162 -7.36 -11.64 8.14
N GLN A 163 -7.21 -10.60 7.31
CA GLN A 163 -6.57 -10.71 6.02
C GLN A 163 -5.05 -10.76 6.11
N GLU A 164 -4.42 -9.91 6.95
CA GLU A 164 -2.97 -9.81 7.04
C GLU A 164 -2.48 -9.69 8.47
N PHE A 165 -1.40 -10.44 8.74
CA PHE A 165 -0.62 -10.36 9.97
C PHE A 165 0.81 -9.97 9.60
N MET A 166 1.21 -8.79 10.03
CA MET A 166 2.47 -8.17 9.64
C MET A 166 3.44 -8.08 10.80
N ILE A 167 4.74 -8.12 10.48
CA ILE A 167 5.82 -7.76 11.38
C ILE A 167 6.41 -6.40 10.99
N MET A 168 6.81 -5.63 11.99
CA MET A 168 7.46 -4.34 11.84
C MET A 168 8.75 -4.32 12.65
N PRO A 169 9.95 -4.28 12.03
CA PRO A 169 11.23 -4.23 12.73
C PRO A 169 11.53 -2.80 13.21
N VAL A 170 10.80 -2.36 14.24
CA VAL A 170 10.80 -0.99 14.75
C VAL A 170 12.04 -0.60 15.57
N GLY A 171 12.78 -1.57 16.09
CA GLY A 171 13.95 -1.32 16.95
C GLY A 171 15.29 -1.34 16.20
N ALA A 172 15.31 -1.44 14.88
CA ALA A 172 16.54 -1.40 14.10
C ALA A 172 17.08 0.03 13.97
N GLU A 173 18.41 0.16 13.79
CA GLU A 173 19.05 1.47 13.60
C GLU A 173 19.07 1.93 12.13
N ARG A 174 18.84 1.00 11.19
CA ARG A 174 18.87 1.26 9.74
C ARG A 174 17.94 0.31 8.99
N PHE A 175 17.57 0.68 7.78
CA PHE A 175 16.66 -0.10 6.95
C PHE A 175 17.23 -1.49 6.59
N SER A 176 18.49 -1.58 6.20
CA SER A 176 19.14 -2.85 5.86
C SER A 176 19.16 -3.85 7.02
N GLU A 177 19.30 -3.37 8.25
CA GLU A 177 19.20 -4.21 9.45
C GLU A 177 17.75 -4.62 9.70
N ALA A 178 16.80 -3.70 9.60
CA ALA A 178 15.38 -3.97 9.70
C ALA A 178 14.92 -5.06 8.73
N LEU A 179 15.34 -4.96 7.46
CA LEU A 179 15.02 -5.95 6.44
C LEU A 179 15.66 -7.31 6.73
N ARG A 180 16.89 -7.34 7.25
CA ARG A 180 17.55 -8.57 7.68
C ARG A 180 16.79 -9.27 8.80
N TRP A 181 16.40 -8.55 9.86
CA TRP A 181 15.62 -9.10 10.96
C TRP A 181 14.29 -9.67 10.49
N ALA A 182 13.62 -8.96 9.57
CA ALA A 182 12.38 -9.43 8.97
C ALA A 182 12.56 -10.72 8.17
N ALA A 183 13.63 -10.81 7.35
CA ALA A 183 13.93 -12.00 6.55
C ALA A 183 14.27 -13.22 7.44
N GLU A 184 15.07 -13.02 8.48
CA GLU A 184 15.43 -14.08 9.44
C GLU A 184 14.19 -14.57 10.20
N THR A 185 13.30 -13.64 10.62
CA THR A 185 12.01 -13.98 11.26
C THR A 185 11.09 -14.75 10.30
N PHE A 186 10.97 -14.30 9.04
CA PHE A 186 10.16 -14.99 8.02
C PHE A 186 10.65 -16.43 7.78
N HIS A 187 11.94 -16.65 7.66
CA HIS A 187 12.50 -18.01 7.49
C HIS A 187 12.32 -18.86 8.75
N THR A 188 12.43 -18.27 9.93
CA THR A 188 12.19 -18.95 11.20
C THR A 188 10.71 -19.33 11.32
N LEU A 189 9.77 -18.43 10.95
CA LEU A 189 8.33 -18.71 10.90
C LEU A 189 8.02 -19.90 9.99
N LYS A 190 8.68 -20.01 8.83
CA LYS A 190 8.56 -21.20 7.97
C LYS A 190 8.93 -22.49 8.69
N GLY A 191 9.99 -22.44 9.49
CA GLY A 191 10.42 -23.56 10.32
C GLY A 191 9.41 -23.94 11.41
N VAL A 192 8.88 -22.95 12.12
CA VAL A 192 7.84 -23.10 13.15
C VAL A 192 6.58 -23.73 12.56
N LEU A 193 6.08 -23.19 11.44
CA LEU A 193 4.91 -23.73 10.74
C LEU A 193 5.09 -25.19 10.32
N LYS A 194 6.23 -25.52 9.69
CA LYS A 194 6.54 -26.90 9.28
C LYS A 194 6.60 -27.87 10.47
N LYS A 195 7.25 -27.46 11.58
CA LYS A 195 7.34 -28.28 12.80
C LYS A 195 5.98 -28.60 13.39
N LYS A 196 5.02 -27.68 13.26
CA LYS A 196 3.63 -27.86 13.71
C LYS A 196 2.73 -28.54 12.68
N GLY A 197 3.25 -28.90 11.50
CA GLY A 197 2.52 -29.60 10.45
C GLY A 197 1.69 -28.70 9.53
N TYR A 198 1.90 -27.37 9.59
CA TYR A 198 1.20 -26.43 8.73
C TYR A 198 1.81 -26.32 7.34
N ASN A 199 0.97 -25.96 6.36
CA ASN A 199 1.41 -25.63 5.00
C ASN A 199 2.22 -24.32 5.01
N THR A 200 3.23 -24.26 4.16
CA THR A 200 4.10 -23.07 3.97
C THR A 200 4.07 -22.57 2.52
N ALA A 201 2.99 -22.81 1.78
CA ALA A 201 2.71 -22.10 0.54
C ALA A 201 2.46 -20.63 0.85
N VAL A 202 2.79 -19.76 -0.10
CA VAL A 202 2.64 -18.31 0.05
C VAL A 202 1.43 -17.81 -0.73
N GLY A 203 0.77 -16.78 -0.19
CA GLY A 203 -0.29 -16.06 -0.87
C GLY A 203 0.24 -15.03 -1.88
N ASP A 204 -0.67 -14.20 -2.40
CA ASP A 204 -0.35 -13.20 -3.43
C ASP A 204 0.67 -12.16 -2.99
N GLU A 205 0.74 -11.86 -1.70
CA GLU A 205 1.66 -10.89 -1.12
C GLU A 205 2.94 -11.50 -0.53
N GLY A 206 3.14 -12.81 -0.73
CA GLY A 206 4.37 -13.49 -0.33
C GLY A 206 4.41 -13.98 1.11
N GLY A 207 3.41 -13.67 1.95
CA GLY A 207 3.25 -14.27 3.29
C GLY A 207 2.72 -15.70 3.21
N PHE A 208 2.94 -16.50 4.26
CA PHE A 208 2.41 -17.88 4.33
C PHE A 208 0.89 -17.87 4.49
N ALA A 209 0.23 -18.91 3.96
CA ALA A 209 -1.22 -19.08 4.01
C ALA A 209 -1.61 -20.44 4.65
N PRO A 210 -1.27 -20.69 5.93
CA PRO A 210 -1.63 -21.92 6.62
C PRO A 210 -3.09 -21.92 7.06
N SER A 211 -3.72 -23.10 7.12
CA SER A 211 -5.03 -23.27 7.75
C SER A 211 -4.88 -23.32 9.29
N LEU A 212 -4.91 -22.15 9.93
CA LEU A 212 -4.81 -22.00 11.38
C LEU A 212 -6.18 -22.16 12.04
N LYS A 213 -6.18 -22.34 13.38
CA LYS A 213 -7.40 -22.55 14.16
C LYS A 213 -8.13 -21.26 14.51
N SER A 214 -7.39 -20.15 14.63
CA SER A 214 -7.93 -18.85 15.01
C SER A 214 -7.01 -17.71 14.58
N ASN A 215 -7.55 -16.47 14.59
CA ASN A 215 -6.75 -15.25 14.38
C ASN A 215 -5.67 -15.10 15.47
N ALA A 216 -5.94 -15.48 16.72
CA ALA A 216 -4.97 -15.42 17.82
C ALA A 216 -3.78 -16.37 17.60
N GLU A 217 -4.01 -17.59 17.09
CA GLU A 217 -2.92 -18.53 16.77
C GLU A 217 -1.94 -17.95 15.75
N ALA A 218 -2.42 -17.14 14.81
CA ALA A 218 -1.55 -16.46 13.83
C ALA A 218 -0.54 -15.54 14.53
N ILE A 219 -1.01 -14.71 15.47
CA ILE A 219 -0.14 -13.82 16.25
C ILE A 219 0.84 -14.61 17.11
N GLU A 220 0.36 -15.64 17.81
CA GLU A 220 1.19 -16.49 18.70
C GLU A 220 2.32 -17.18 17.93
N LEU A 221 2.05 -17.66 16.69
CA LEU A 221 3.06 -18.27 15.84
C LEU A 221 4.11 -17.25 15.34
N ILE A 222 3.69 -16.03 15.07
CA ILE A 222 4.61 -14.95 14.71
C ILE A 222 5.49 -14.59 15.90
N LEU A 223 4.94 -14.46 17.10
CA LEU A 223 5.70 -14.18 18.32
C LEU A 223 6.72 -15.30 18.62
N GLU A 224 6.28 -16.58 18.52
CA GLU A 224 7.20 -17.74 18.63
C GLU A 224 8.35 -17.65 17.61
N ALA A 225 8.05 -17.21 16.38
CA ALA A 225 9.07 -17.08 15.35
C ALA A 225 10.04 -15.91 15.60
N ILE A 226 9.56 -14.77 16.10
CA ILE A 226 10.39 -13.62 16.46
C ILE A 226 11.38 -14.02 17.57
N GLU A 227 10.89 -14.66 18.64
CA GLU A 227 11.73 -15.14 19.75
C GLU A 227 12.71 -16.21 19.30
N ALA A 228 12.28 -17.19 18.50
CA ALA A 228 13.13 -18.25 17.96
C ALA A 228 14.18 -17.73 16.98
N ALA A 229 13.94 -16.60 16.32
CA ALA A 229 14.92 -15.90 15.51
C ALA A 229 15.96 -15.10 16.35
N GLY A 230 15.73 -15.00 17.67
CA GLY A 230 16.61 -14.30 18.60
C GLY A 230 16.27 -12.82 18.80
N TYR A 231 15.09 -12.39 18.38
CA TYR A 231 14.61 -11.01 18.51
C TYR A 231 13.59 -10.87 19.64
N LYS A 232 13.41 -9.64 20.12
CA LYS A 232 12.47 -9.31 21.21
C LYS A 232 11.17 -8.77 20.63
N PRO A 233 10.02 -9.48 20.85
CA PRO A 233 8.71 -8.95 20.48
C PRO A 233 8.42 -7.60 21.16
N GLY A 234 7.91 -6.64 20.37
CA GLY A 234 7.55 -5.30 20.85
C GLY A 234 8.71 -4.32 20.97
N GLU A 235 9.92 -4.78 21.31
CA GLU A 235 11.10 -3.90 21.39
C GLU A 235 11.82 -3.80 20.03
N GLN A 236 12.11 -4.95 19.41
CA GLN A 236 12.82 -5.02 18.13
C GLN A 236 11.87 -5.22 16.96
N ILE A 237 10.91 -6.13 17.11
CA ILE A 237 9.92 -6.43 16.09
C ILE A 237 8.53 -6.36 16.73
N ALA A 238 7.70 -5.44 16.24
CA ALA A 238 6.30 -5.30 16.64
C ALA A 238 5.35 -5.97 15.63
N ILE A 239 4.06 -6.01 15.97
CA ILE A 239 2.99 -6.59 15.16
C ILE A 239 2.14 -5.47 14.58
N ALA A 240 1.76 -5.60 13.31
CA ALA A 240 0.70 -4.83 12.69
C ALA A 240 -0.36 -5.79 12.11
N LEU A 241 -1.60 -5.34 12.10
CA LEU A 241 -2.74 -6.13 11.62
C LEU A 241 -3.51 -5.37 10.56
N ASP A 242 -4.01 -6.12 9.57
CA ASP A 242 -5.05 -5.67 8.65
C ASP A 242 -6.17 -6.73 8.63
N PRO A 243 -7.24 -6.53 9.39
CA PRO A 243 -8.42 -7.39 9.33
C PRO A 243 -9.17 -7.31 8.01
N ALA A 244 -9.13 -6.18 7.29
CA ALA A 244 -10.00 -5.85 6.17
C ALA A 244 -11.48 -6.06 6.54
N SER A 245 -11.94 -5.35 7.57
CA SER A 245 -13.18 -5.67 8.27
C SER A 245 -14.44 -5.52 7.42
N SER A 246 -14.40 -4.78 6.31
CA SER A 246 -15.48 -4.70 5.34
C SER A 246 -15.85 -6.08 4.76
N GLU A 247 -14.89 -7.01 4.62
CA GLU A 247 -15.09 -8.36 4.06
C GLU A 247 -15.98 -9.26 4.93
N PHE A 248 -16.05 -9.01 6.22
CA PHE A 248 -16.88 -9.77 7.15
C PHE A 248 -17.94 -8.93 7.88
N TYR A 249 -18.18 -7.70 7.41
CA TYR A 249 -19.27 -6.86 7.88
C TYR A 249 -20.57 -7.21 7.17
N ASP A 250 -21.63 -7.44 7.93
CA ASP A 250 -23.00 -7.66 7.47
C ASP A 250 -23.76 -6.31 7.55
N THR A 251 -23.95 -5.66 6.42
CA THR A 251 -24.56 -4.34 6.32
C THR A 251 -26.05 -4.32 6.73
N GLU A 252 -26.78 -5.44 6.57
CA GLU A 252 -28.17 -5.55 6.96
C GLU A 252 -28.31 -5.65 8.49
N LYS A 253 -27.47 -6.47 9.11
CA LYS A 253 -27.45 -6.68 10.56
C LYS A 253 -26.65 -5.61 11.30
N LYS A 254 -25.81 -4.85 10.60
CA LYS A 254 -24.79 -3.96 11.17
C LYS A 254 -23.90 -4.65 12.17
N LYS A 255 -23.36 -5.82 11.78
CA LYS A 255 -22.51 -6.67 12.62
C LYS A 255 -21.33 -7.22 11.85
N TYR A 256 -20.25 -7.44 12.56
CA TYR A 256 -19.07 -8.16 12.11
C TYR A 256 -19.24 -9.65 12.39
N VAL A 257 -19.13 -10.48 11.36
CA VAL A 257 -19.36 -11.94 11.46
C VAL A 257 -18.08 -12.67 11.11
N PHE A 258 -17.47 -13.35 12.08
CA PHE A 258 -16.27 -14.17 11.85
C PHE A 258 -16.65 -15.46 11.11
N LYS A 259 -16.85 -15.35 9.79
CA LYS A 259 -17.39 -16.42 8.92
C LYS A 259 -16.52 -17.68 8.88
N LYS A 260 -15.21 -17.52 9.00
CA LYS A 260 -14.21 -18.60 8.93
C LYS A 260 -13.90 -19.17 10.31
N GLY A 261 -13.91 -18.31 11.35
CA GLY A 261 -13.63 -18.65 12.74
C GLY A 261 -14.82 -19.26 13.49
N ASP A 262 -15.13 -18.72 14.65
CA ASP A 262 -16.12 -19.24 15.61
C ASP A 262 -17.57 -18.86 15.32
N LYS A 263 -17.82 -18.18 14.21
CA LYS A 263 -19.14 -17.67 13.77
C LYS A 263 -19.74 -16.63 14.70
N SER A 264 -18.93 -15.98 15.55
CA SER A 264 -19.41 -14.91 16.42
C SER A 264 -19.89 -13.71 15.60
N GLU A 265 -20.95 -13.06 16.12
CA GLU A 265 -21.52 -11.83 15.56
C GLU A 265 -21.25 -10.70 16.55
N LEU A 266 -20.46 -9.71 16.16
CA LEU A 266 -19.99 -8.63 17.02
C LEU A 266 -20.56 -7.28 16.54
N SER A 267 -20.94 -6.41 17.48
CA SER A 267 -21.22 -5.00 17.18
C SER A 267 -19.90 -4.23 17.00
N SER A 268 -19.97 -2.98 16.58
CA SER A 268 -18.80 -2.10 16.48
C SER A 268 -18.10 -1.94 17.83
N GLU A 269 -18.88 -1.76 18.92
CA GLU A 269 -18.33 -1.67 20.29
C GLU A 269 -17.71 -2.99 20.75
N ASP A 270 -18.27 -4.14 20.33
CA ASP A 270 -17.69 -5.45 20.62
C ASP A 270 -16.34 -5.62 19.92
N MET A 271 -16.24 -5.20 18.65
CA MET A 271 -14.98 -5.18 17.91
C MET A 271 -13.95 -4.27 18.56
N VAL A 272 -14.34 -3.07 18.99
CA VAL A 272 -13.43 -2.15 19.71
C VAL A 272 -12.93 -2.79 21.01
N ARG A 273 -13.80 -3.47 21.77
CA ARG A 273 -13.40 -4.23 22.98
C ARG A 273 -12.45 -5.39 22.65
N PHE A 274 -12.71 -6.08 21.55
CA PHE A 274 -11.85 -7.15 21.07
C PHE A 274 -10.44 -6.63 20.78
N TYR A 275 -10.29 -5.53 20.04
CA TYR A 275 -9.00 -4.92 19.75
C TYR A 275 -8.32 -4.33 21.00
N ASP A 276 -9.06 -3.68 21.92
CA ASP A 276 -8.47 -3.17 23.17
C ASP A 276 -7.87 -4.31 24.02
N ASN A 277 -8.51 -5.47 24.04
CA ASN A 277 -7.95 -6.64 24.71
C ASN A 277 -6.68 -7.16 24.02
N TRP A 278 -6.65 -7.20 22.71
CA TRP A 278 -5.49 -7.68 21.95
C TRP A 278 -4.30 -6.72 22.04
N VAL A 279 -4.52 -5.43 21.97
CA VAL A 279 -3.47 -4.41 22.15
C VAL A 279 -2.83 -4.47 23.54
N ARG A 280 -3.59 -4.90 24.57
CA ARG A 280 -3.03 -5.13 25.92
C ARG A 280 -2.25 -6.43 26.03
N GLN A 281 -2.60 -7.44 25.24
CA GLN A 281 -2.03 -8.78 25.31
C GLN A 281 -0.83 -8.96 24.40
N TYR A 282 -0.84 -8.34 23.25
CA TYR A 282 0.15 -8.50 22.18
C TYR A 282 0.83 -7.17 21.84
N PRO A 283 2.07 -7.18 21.32
CA PRO A 283 2.80 -5.97 20.94
C PRO A 283 2.31 -5.40 19.60
N ILE A 284 1.01 -5.11 19.50
CA ILE A 284 0.37 -4.54 18.33
C ILE A 284 0.58 -3.03 18.36
N VAL A 285 1.15 -2.47 17.31
CA VAL A 285 1.45 -1.04 17.17
C VAL A 285 0.65 -0.37 16.06
N SER A 286 0.03 -1.15 15.16
CA SER A 286 -0.77 -0.63 14.03
C SER A 286 -1.93 -1.56 13.71
N LEU A 287 -3.10 -0.97 13.45
CA LEU A 287 -4.33 -1.64 13.03
C LEU A 287 -4.88 -0.92 11.81
N GLU A 288 -4.89 -1.58 10.66
CA GLU A 288 -5.47 -1.11 9.42
C GLU A 288 -6.88 -1.67 9.28
N ASP A 289 -7.82 -0.88 8.79
CA ASP A 289 -9.23 -1.25 8.52
C ASP A 289 -9.85 -2.13 9.60
N GLY A 290 -9.68 -1.67 10.87
CA GLY A 290 -10.22 -2.36 12.04
C GLY A 290 -11.73 -2.44 12.05
N LEU A 291 -12.43 -1.57 11.32
CA LEU A 291 -13.88 -1.56 11.10
C LEU A 291 -14.18 -1.31 9.62
N ALA A 292 -15.42 -1.58 9.21
CA ALA A 292 -15.87 -1.45 7.83
C ALA A 292 -15.84 0.01 7.33
N GLU A 293 -15.67 0.20 6.03
CA GLU A 293 -15.56 1.51 5.37
C GLU A 293 -16.78 2.42 5.57
N ASP A 294 -17.98 1.85 5.80
CA ASP A 294 -19.22 2.58 6.05
C ASP A 294 -19.51 2.82 7.54
N ASP A 295 -18.76 2.20 8.46
CA ASP A 295 -19.02 2.28 9.90
C ASP A 295 -18.31 3.46 10.58
N TRP A 296 -18.61 4.68 10.12
CA TRP A 296 -17.96 5.91 10.60
C TRP A 296 -18.13 6.15 12.10
N GLU A 297 -19.29 5.79 12.67
CA GLU A 297 -19.54 5.90 14.12
C GLU A 297 -18.68 4.91 14.90
N GLY A 298 -18.58 3.67 14.43
CA GLY A 298 -17.67 2.67 15.01
C GLY A 298 -16.21 3.11 14.94
N TRP A 299 -15.78 3.65 13.80
CA TRP A 299 -14.42 4.18 13.64
C TRP A 299 -14.10 5.30 14.63
N ARG A 300 -15.05 6.21 14.91
CA ARG A 300 -14.88 7.24 15.92
C ARG A 300 -14.68 6.63 17.31
N ILE A 301 -15.51 5.65 17.69
CA ILE A 301 -15.38 4.92 18.95
C ILE A 301 -14.02 4.20 19.04
N LEU A 302 -13.57 3.58 17.94
CA LEU A 302 -12.27 2.94 17.85
C LEU A 302 -11.14 3.95 18.07
N THR A 303 -11.23 5.11 17.41
CA THR A 303 -10.21 6.16 17.50
C THR A 303 -10.15 6.75 18.91
N ASP A 304 -11.27 7.06 19.53
CA ASP A 304 -11.35 7.53 20.91
C ASP A 304 -10.73 6.53 21.90
N LYS A 305 -10.87 5.22 21.63
CA LYS A 305 -10.39 4.18 22.54
C LYS A 305 -8.93 3.83 22.35
N LEU A 306 -8.45 3.76 21.11
CA LEU A 306 -7.14 3.20 20.76
C LEU A 306 -6.19 4.19 20.07
N GLY A 307 -6.69 5.30 19.53
CA GLY A 307 -5.87 6.22 18.74
C GLY A 307 -4.68 6.86 19.47
N SER A 308 -4.74 6.96 20.82
CA SER A 308 -3.59 7.38 21.63
C SER A 308 -2.62 6.24 22.00
N LYS A 309 -2.92 5.00 21.65
CA LYS A 309 -2.15 3.80 22.03
C LYS A 309 -1.46 3.14 20.87
N ILE A 310 -2.11 3.15 19.70
CA ILE A 310 -1.63 2.53 18.47
C ILE A 310 -1.99 3.38 17.25
N GLN A 311 -1.30 3.14 16.16
CA GLN A 311 -1.68 3.67 14.86
C GLN A 311 -2.95 2.99 14.35
N LEU A 312 -3.91 3.79 13.90
CA LEU A 312 -5.15 3.36 13.24
C LEU A 312 -5.13 3.84 11.80
N VAL A 313 -4.95 2.91 10.87
CA VAL A 313 -4.80 3.20 9.44
C VAL A 313 -6.13 3.02 8.72
N GLY A 314 -6.60 4.06 8.03
CA GLY A 314 -7.73 3.95 7.11
C GLY A 314 -7.24 3.65 5.70
N ASP A 315 -7.64 2.50 5.14
CA ASP A 315 -7.49 2.15 3.73
C ASP A 315 -8.83 2.36 3.00
N ASP A 316 -9.76 1.43 3.09
CA ASP A 316 -11.03 1.48 2.37
C ASP A 316 -11.89 2.70 2.78
N ILE A 317 -11.83 3.10 4.04
CA ILE A 317 -12.57 4.28 4.52
C ILE A 317 -12.08 5.61 3.88
N PHE A 318 -10.83 5.67 3.41
CA PHE A 318 -10.25 6.88 2.82
C PHE A 318 -9.92 6.75 1.33
N CYS A 319 -9.60 5.58 0.81
CA CYS A 319 -9.27 5.31 -0.59
C CYS A 319 -8.26 6.31 -1.20
N THR A 320 -7.26 6.76 -0.42
CA THR A 320 -6.33 7.84 -0.83
C THR A 320 -7.07 9.12 -1.31
N ASN A 321 -8.34 9.30 -0.95
CA ASN A 321 -9.21 10.36 -1.43
C ASN A 321 -9.23 11.56 -0.49
N LEU A 322 -8.88 12.74 -1.01
CA LEU A 322 -8.80 14.00 -0.25
C LEU A 322 -10.10 14.36 0.48
N LYS A 323 -11.27 14.10 -0.13
CA LYS A 323 -12.56 14.44 0.48
C LYS A 323 -12.90 13.51 1.65
N LEU A 324 -12.61 12.21 1.49
CA LEU A 324 -12.84 11.23 2.56
C LEU A 324 -11.85 11.43 3.70
N LEU A 325 -10.57 11.71 3.38
CA LEU A 325 -9.56 12.05 4.40
C LEU A 325 -9.95 13.31 5.17
N GLN A 326 -10.41 14.38 4.46
CA GLN A 326 -10.86 15.61 5.13
C GLN A 326 -12.07 15.32 6.06
N ARG A 327 -13.02 14.50 5.63
CA ARG A 327 -14.13 14.06 6.48
C ARG A 327 -13.62 13.31 7.72
N GLY A 328 -12.66 12.40 7.56
CA GLY A 328 -12.04 11.67 8.69
C GLY A 328 -11.38 12.61 9.69
N ILE A 329 -10.66 13.62 9.19
CA ILE A 329 -10.04 14.67 10.01
C ILE A 329 -11.12 15.45 10.79
N ASP A 330 -12.17 15.88 10.09
CA ASP A 330 -13.24 16.69 10.71
C ASP A 330 -14.07 15.90 11.74
N GLU A 331 -14.23 14.59 11.55
CA GLU A 331 -14.97 13.69 12.45
C GLU A 331 -14.07 13.00 13.50
N GLY A 332 -12.74 13.17 13.47
CA GLY A 332 -11.79 12.54 14.40
C GLY A 332 -11.69 11.02 14.22
N VAL A 333 -11.61 10.55 12.97
CA VAL A 333 -11.59 9.14 12.60
C VAL A 333 -10.20 8.73 12.14
N ALA A 334 -9.63 7.66 12.72
CA ALA A 334 -8.27 7.18 12.47
C ALA A 334 -7.17 8.19 12.89
N ASN A 335 -5.91 7.87 12.68
CA ASN A 335 -4.76 8.76 12.86
C ASN A 335 -3.67 8.52 11.81
N SER A 336 -3.97 7.69 10.82
CA SER A 336 -3.10 7.36 9.68
C SER A 336 -3.92 7.03 8.45
N ILE A 337 -3.33 7.22 7.27
CA ILE A 337 -3.93 6.87 5.99
C ILE A 337 -3.04 5.91 5.21
N LEU A 338 -3.62 4.90 4.58
CA LEU A 338 -2.94 4.08 3.59
C LEU A 338 -2.91 4.81 2.24
N ILE A 339 -1.77 4.85 1.60
CA ILE A 339 -1.54 5.55 0.33
C ILE A 339 -1.33 4.55 -0.80
N LYS A 340 -2.28 4.49 -1.70
CA LYS A 340 -2.26 3.66 -2.91
C LYS A 340 -2.48 4.54 -4.14
N LEU A 341 -1.44 4.74 -4.96
CA LEU A 341 -1.51 5.66 -6.10
C LEU A 341 -2.68 5.37 -7.05
N ASN A 342 -2.97 4.09 -7.29
CA ASN A 342 -4.02 3.71 -8.22
C ASN A 342 -5.45 3.90 -7.67
N GLN A 343 -5.63 4.06 -6.34
CA GLN A 343 -6.93 4.40 -5.76
C GLN A 343 -7.38 5.82 -6.13
N ILE A 344 -6.42 6.72 -6.37
CA ILE A 344 -6.70 8.11 -6.76
C ILE A 344 -6.31 8.40 -8.22
N GLY A 345 -5.24 7.80 -8.74
CA GLY A 345 -4.91 7.74 -10.17
C GLY A 345 -4.00 8.85 -10.70
N SER A 346 -3.34 9.64 -9.85
CA SER A 346 -2.27 10.56 -10.25
C SER A 346 -1.24 10.78 -9.15
N VAL A 347 -0.01 11.11 -9.53
CA VAL A 347 1.07 11.46 -8.58
C VAL A 347 0.72 12.73 -7.81
N THR A 348 0.17 13.74 -8.49
CA THR A 348 -0.22 15.01 -7.85
C THR A 348 -1.24 14.82 -6.74
N GLU A 349 -2.35 14.11 -7.00
CA GLU A 349 -3.39 13.89 -5.98
C GLU A 349 -2.87 13.01 -4.84
N THR A 350 -2.00 12.05 -5.13
CA THR A 350 -1.33 11.22 -4.10
C THR A 350 -0.50 12.09 -3.15
N LEU A 351 0.32 12.99 -3.70
CA LEU A 351 1.11 13.93 -2.90
C LEU A 351 0.23 14.90 -2.08
N GLU A 352 -0.90 15.33 -2.65
CA GLU A 352 -1.87 16.18 -1.96
C GLU A 352 -2.52 15.43 -0.77
N ALA A 353 -2.84 14.15 -0.91
CA ALA A 353 -3.39 13.34 0.17
C ALA A 353 -2.39 13.16 1.32
N ILE A 354 -1.12 12.86 1.01
CA ILE A 354 -0.04 12.76 2.01
C ILE A 354 0.13 14.09 2.76
N GLU A 355 0.19 15.20 2.01
CA GLU A 355 0.38 16.53 2.59
C GLU A 355 -0.84 16.96 3.44
N LEU A 356 -2.06 16.64 3.02
CA LEU A 356 -3.26 16.90 3.80
C LEU A 356 -3.20 16.15 5.14
N GLY A 357 -2.92 14.83 5.11
CA GLY A 357 -2.78 14.03 6.34
C GLY A 357 -1.74 14.62 7.29
N ARG A 358 -0.54 14.91 6.78
CA ARG A 358 0.55 15.46 7.56
C ARG A 358 0.21 16.79 8.26
N ARG A 359 -0.54 17.69 7.61
CA ARG A 359 -0.97 18.97 8.19
C ARG A 359 -1.88 18.81 9.42
N TYR A 360 -2.59 17.70 9.49
CA TYR A 360 -3.52 17.41 10.58
C TYR A 360 -3.02 16.31 11.53
N GLY A 361 -1.72 15.97 11.47
CA GLY A 361 -1.11 15.01 12.39
C GLY A 361 -1.36 13.54 12.06
N TYR A 362 -1.90 13.24 10.87
CA TYR A 362 -2.00 11.86 10.37
C TYR A 362 -0.66 11.41 9.81
N THR A 363 -0.26 10.20 10.16
CA THR A 363 0.80 9.50 9.45
C THR A 363 0.29 8.95 8.12
N SER A 364 1.21 8.53 7.27
CA SER A 364 0.87 7.87 5.99
C SER A 364 1.69 6.59 5.86
N VAL A 365 1.06 5.54 5.35
CA VAL A 365 1.72 4.29 5.00
C VAL A 365 1.71 4.13 3.49
N MET A 366 2.88 4.14 2.85
CA MET A 366 2.98 3.88 1.42
C MET A 366 2.67 2.42 1.15
N SER A 367 1.73 2.12 0.24
CA SER A 367 1.25 0.75 0.05
C SER A 367 1.33 0.26 -1.38
N HIS A 368 1.57 -1.04 -1.49
CA HIS A 368 1.40 -1.83 -2.71
C HIS A 368 -0.08 -2.17 -2.95
N ARG A 369 -0.34 -2.99 -3.97
CA ARG A 369 -1.62 -3.69 -4.19
C ARG A 369 -1.38 -5.20 -4.23
N SER A 370 -2.47 -5.98 -4.16
CA SER A 370 -2.40 -7.45 -4.27
C SER A 370 -1.88 -7.92 -5.63
N GLY A 371 -2.25 -7.24 -6.72
CA GLY A 371 -1.67 -7.41 -8.06
C GLY A 371 -0.56 -6.40 -8.33
N GLU A 372 0.67 -6.73 -7.99
CA GLU A 372 1.84 -5.89 -8.17
C GLU A 372 2.60 -6.22 -9.45
N THR A 373 3.62 -5.41 -9.72
CA THR A 373 4.55 -5.58 -10.83
C THR A 373 5.99 -5.42 -10.34
N GLU A 374 6.98 -5.52 -11.22
CA GLU A 374 8.37 -5.20 -10.89
C GLU A 374 8.63 -3.69 -10.69
N ASP A 375 7.66 -2.84 -10.93
CA ASP A 375 7.79 -1.38 -10.77
C ASP A 375 8.08 -1.00 -9.31
N THR A 376 9.07 -0.13 -9.10
CA THR A 376 9.56 0.26 -7.76
C THR A 376 9.16 1.69 -7.37
N PHE A 377 8.26 2.33 -8.10
CA PHE A 377 7.91 3.74 -7.90
C PHE A 377 7.56 4.07 -6.44
N ILE A 378 6.80 3.19 -5.77
CA ILE A 378 6.39 3.41 -4.37
C ILE A 378 7.55 3.41 -3.39
N ALA A 379 8.66 2.74 -3.68
CA ALA A 379 9.86 2.77 -2.85
C ALA A 379 10.52 4.16 -2.89
N ASP A 380 10.72 4.69 -4.10
CA ASP A 380 11.24 6.05 -4.29
C ASP A 380 10.29 7.10 -3.71
N LEU A 381 8.97 6.94 -3.90
CA LEU A 381 7.96 7.87 -3.39
C LEU A 381 7.90 7.87 -1.86
N ALA A 382 8.05 6.72 -1.21
CA ALA A 382 8.08 6.64 0.25
C ALA A 382 9.24 7.45 0.85
N VAL A 383 10.44 7.34 0.24
CA VAL A 383 11.60 8.14 0.68
C VAL A 383 11.43 9.61 0.32
N ALA A 384 10.93 9.90 -0.88
CA ALA A 384 10.70 11.27 -1.37
C ALA A 384 9.77 12.06 -0.43
N THR A 385 8.72 11.44 0.04
CA THR A 385 7.70 12.08 0.89
C THR A 385 8.00 12.00 2.38
N GLY A 386 8.97 11.15 2.76
CA GLY A 386 9.34 10.94 4.16
C GLY A 386 8.18 10.39 5.01
N VAL A 387 7.29 9.58 4.43
CA VAL A 387 6.13 9.00 5.14
C VAL A 387 6.50 8.05 6.28
N GLY A 388 7.74 7.58 6.30
CA GLY A 388 8.30 6.79 7.40
C GLY A 388 7.84 5.34 7.45
N GLN A 389 6.89 4.91 6.60
CA GLN A 389 6.34 3.56 6.61
C GLN A 389 6.03 3.06 5.19
N ILE A 390 6.21 1.75 4.96
CA ILE A 390 5.84 1.09 3.69
C ILE A 390 5.25 -0.30 3.94
N LYS A 391 4.07 -0.55 3.35
CA LYS A 391 3.40 -1.85 3.30
C LYS A 391 3.53 -2.39 1.88
N THR A 392 4.47 -3.32 1.64
CA THR A 392 4.73 -3.83 0.29
C THR A 392 4.94 -5.34 0.25
N GLY A 393 4.18 -6.07 1.07
CA GLY A 393 4.17 -7.53 1.13
C GLY A 393 5.34 -8.10 1.93
N SER A 394 5.60 -9.39 1.75
CA SER A 394 6.61 -10.13 2.47
C SER A 394 7.99 -10.10 1.76
N VAL A 395 8.97 -10.78 2.36
CA VAL A 395 10.31 -10.99 1.76
C VAL A 395 10.33 -12.21 0.83
N SER A 396 9.27 -12.41 0.10
CA SER A 396 9.16 -13.43 -0.96
C SER A 396 8.32 -12.88 -2.13
N ARG A 397 8.47 -13.43 -3.34
CA ARG A 397 7.96 -12.95 -4.63
C ARG A 397 8.69 -11.67 -5.10
N THR A 398 9.18 -11.71 -6.33
CA THR A 398 10.05 -10.65 -6.89
C THR A 398 9.34 -9.30 -6.97
N ASP A 399 8.03 -9.29 -7.23
CA ASP A 399 7.18 -8.11 -7.26
C ASP A 399 7.19 -7.33 -5.91
N ARG A 400 7.38 -8.03 -4.79
CA ARG A 400 7.52 -7.41 -3.45
C ARG A 400 8.98 -7.04 -3.17
N ILE A 401 9.89 -8.00 -3.37
CA ILE A 401 11.32 -7.83 -3.10
C ILE A 401 11.92 -6.69 -3.92
N ALA A 402 11.42 -6.41 -5.13
CA ALA A 402 11.90 -5.31 -5.97
C ALA A 402 11.88 -3.96 -5.23
N LYS A 403 10.81 -3.68 -4.44
CA LYS A 403 10.68 -2.46 -3.65
C LYS A 403 11.69 -2.40 -2.51
N TYR A 404 11.87 -3.52 -1.78
CA TYR A 404 12.87 -3.61 -0.72
C TYR A 404 14.30 -3.46 -1.24
N ASN A 405 14.60 -4.08 -2.38
CA ASN A 405 15.90 -3.93 -3.03
C ASN A 405 16.16 -2.49 -3.49
N GLN A 406 15.13 -1.78 -3.95
CA GLN A 406 15.24 -0.36 -4.29
C GLN A 406 15.54 0.49 -3.06
N LEU A 407 14.88 0.23 -1.94
CA LEU A 407 15.15 0.92 -0.66
C LEU A 407 16.57 0.65 -0.15
N LEU A 408 17.11 -0.57 -0.33
CA LEU A 408 18.51 -0.86 -0.01
C LEU A 408 19.48 -0.03 -0.87
N ARG A 409 19.20 0.13 -2.17
CA ARG A 409 20.04 0.97 -3.05
C ARG A 409 19.98 2.45 -2.63
N ILE A 410 18.78 2.93 -2.26
CA ILE A 410 18.61 4.30 -1.77
C ILE A 410 19.36 4.50 -0.44
N GLU A 411 19.30 3.53 0.50
CA GLU A 411 20.06 3.60 1.74
C GLU A 411 21.56 3.66 1.48
N GLU A 412 22.07 2.84 0.54
CA GLU A 412 23.50 2.84 0.14
C GLU A 412 23.90 4.19 -0.44
N GLU A 413 23.07 4.78 -1.31
CA GLU A 413 23.33 6.09 -1.94
C GLU A 413 23.32 7.23 -0.92
N LEU A 414 22.41 7.19 0.06
CA LEU A 414 22.32 8.18 1.14
C LEU A 414 23.47 8.04 2.15
N GLY A 415 24.01 6.85 2.32
CA GLY A 415 25.11 6.56 3.25
C GLY A 415 24.78 6.99 4.68
N SER A 416 25.63 7.81 5.28
CA SER A 416 25.41 8.34 6.65
C SER A 416 24.28 9.36 6.77
N GLY A 417 23.72 9.81 5.66
CA GLY A 417 22.56 10.70 5.63
C GLY A 417 21.22 9.98 5.69
N ALA A 418 21.22 8.65 5.58
CA ALA A 418 20.00 7.84 5.70
C ALA A 418 19.46 7.89 7.14
N VAL A 419 18.15 8.10 7.27
CA VAL A 419 17.43 8.11 8.55
C VAL A 419 16.42 6.98 8.56
N TYR A 420 16.37 6.21 9.65
CA TYR A 420 15.37 5.19 9.89
C TYR A 420 14.67 5.48 11.22
N LEU A 421 13.37 5.73 11.17
CA LEU A 421 12.63 6.20 12.35
C LEU A 421 12.12 5.05 13.23
N GLY A 422 11.96 3.84 12.68
CA GLY A 422 11.42 2.73 13.45
C GLY A 422 10.06 3.07 14.06
N LEU A 423 9.94 2.95 15.38
CA LEU A 423 8.70 3.24 16.09
C LEU A 423 8.31 4.73 16.06
N GLU A 424 9.28 5.63 16.01
CA GLU A 424 9.04 7.09 15.96
C GLU A 424 8.29 7.52 14.69
N GLY A 425 8.35 6.70 13.64
CA GLY A 425 7.60 6.93 12.39
C GLY A 425 6.07 6.74 12.50
N LEU A 426 5.58 6.20 13.61
CA LEU A 426 4.16 5.89 13.80
C LEU A 426 3.35 6.99 14.50
N ASN A 427 3.96 7.97 15.13
CA ASN A 427 3.36 9.17 15.73
C ASN A 427 1.98 8.97 16.39
N TYR A 428 1.93 8.24 17.49
CA TYR A 428 0.75 8.14 18.36
C TYR A 428 1.17 8.35 19.83
N GLY A 429 0.26 8.88 20.67
CA GLY A 429 0.48 8.98 22.11
C GLY A 429 0.99 10.31 22.64
N GLU A 430 0.91 11.41 21.88
CA GLU A 430 1.05 12.78 22.40
C GLU A 430 -0.30 13.47 22.64
#